data_6cfe20a3b42ac39acd05c1fda9a91300
#
_entry.id   6cfe20a3b42ac39acd05c1fda9a91300
#
_cell.length_a   1.000
_cell.length_b   1.000
_cell.length_c   1.000
_cell.angle_alpha   90.00
_cell.angle_beta   90.00
_cell.angle_gamma   90.00
#
_symmetry.space_group_name_H-M   'P 1'
#
loop_
_entity.id
_entity.type
_entity.pdbx_description
1 polymer ?
#
loop_
_entity_poly.entity_id
_entity_poly.type
_entity_poly.pdbx_seq_one_letter_code
_entity_poly.pdbx_strand_id
1 'polypeptide(L)'
;RLGFYQLLYMDKVPQSAAVNESVKLTRAVKKDKASGFVNGILRSFIRDGCPCRLPAETADDYLMVKYACPQWIIDLWITSYGRERALELVENLTGRPPLAVRVNSCKTTREALTERLKEEGVETKEVPGVEQALTLERSGSIESLSSFQDGFFHVQDLASQLCCQALSPKPGERVYDVCAAPGGKTFTMAELMENQGELSSFDLYPAKVKLIQQGAKRLGLSVVNARIRDAAHPEETLPPGDKVLCDVPCSGLGIIRRKPEIRYKNKNMLDSLPNLQYLI
;
A
#
# COMPACT_ATOMS: atom_id res chain seq x y z
N ARG A 1 24.35 10.68 0.27
CA ARG A 1 23.06 10.47 -0.40
C ARG A 1 21.97 11.39 0.15
N LEU A 2 21.76 11.47 1.49
CA LEU A 2 20.72 12.32 2.09
C LEU A 2 20.83 13.79 1.67
N GLY A 3 22.04 14.39 1.71
CA GLY A 3 22.23 15.78 1.30
C GLY A 3 21.87 16.03 -0.17
N PHE A 4 22.25 15.12 -1.08
CA PHE A 4 21.83 15.20 -2.48
C PHE A 4 20.32 15.10 -2.65
N TYR A 5 19.67 14.20 -1.91
CA TYR A 5 18.22 14.05 -1.94
C TYR A 5 17.51 15.34 -1.50
N GLN A 6 17.99 15.94 -0.41
CA GLN A 6 17.46 17.21 0.08
C GLN A 6 17.62 18.35 -0.95
N LEU A 7 18.80 18.42 -1.61
CA LEU A 7 19.08 19.45 -2.61
C LEU A 7 18.27 19.29 -3.90
N LEU A 8 17.91 18.05 -4.28
CA LEU A 8 17.21 17.76 -5.52
C LEU A 8 15.68 17.73 -5.40
N TYR A 9 15.16 17.31 -4.23
CA TYR A 9 13.76 16.92 -4.12
C TYR A 9 13.02 17.56 -2.93
N MET A 10 13.67 18.39 -2.12
CA MET A 10 13.06 19.01 -0.95
C MET A 10 13.10 20.54 -1.03
N ASP A 11 12.20 21.13 -1.81
CA ASP A 11 12.14 22.57 -2.09
C ASP A 11 12.06 23.46 -0.83
N LYS A 12 11.51 22.91 0.27
CA LYS A 12 11.39 23.63 1.54
C LYS A 12 12.66 23.59 2.41
N VAL A 13 13.68 22.83 2.00
CA VAL A 13 14.95 22.73 2.73
C VAL A 13 15.97 23.68 2.09
N PRO A 14 16.41 24.73 2.81
CA PRO A 14 17.47 25.62 2.29
C PRO A 14 18.75 24.83 1.99
N GLN A 15 19.40 25.15 0.88
CA GLN A 15 20.64 24.46 0.46
C GLN A 15 21.72 24.47 1.54
N SER A 16 21.87 25.58 2.26
CA SER A 16 22.80 25.71 3.38
C SER A 16 22.47 24.75 4.52
N ALA A 17 21.18 24.56 4.83
CA ALA A 17 20.73 23.62 5.84
C ALA A 17 21.03 22.17 5.43
N ALA A 18 20.74 21.79 4.18
CA ALA A 18 21.05 20.45 3.65
C ALA A 18 22.55 20.11 3.78
N VAL A 19 23.43 21.07 3.46
CA VAL A 19 24.89 20.88 3.61
C VAL A 19 25.27 20.76 5.07
N ASN A 20 24.83 21.67 5.93
CA ASN A 20 25.21 21.70 7.34
C ASN A 20 24.76 20.46 8.08
N GLU A 21 23.52 20.01 7.89
CA GLU A 21 23.00 18.81 8.53
C GLU A 21 23.72 17.53 8.01
N SER A 22 24.04 17.47 6.73
CA SER A 22 24.83 16.37 6.17
C SER A 22 26.23 16.30 6.79
N VAL A 23 26.87 17.44 7.04
CA VAL A 23 28.17 17.52 7.71
C VAL A 23 28.04 17.14 9.20
N LYS A 24 27.01 17.60 9.92
CA LYS A 24 26.75 17.18 11.31
C LYS A 24 26.56 15.66 11.42
N LEU A 25 25.86 15.04 10.48
CA LEU A 25 25.66 13.59 10.45
C LEU A 25 26.99 12.82 10.39
N THR A 26 28.01 13.31 9.67
CA THR A 26 29.33 12.64 9.66
C THR A 26 29.94 12.55 11.05
N ARG A 27 29.76 13.60 11.86
CA ARG A 27 30.27 13.64 13.26
C ARG A 27 29.41 12.74 14.15
N ALA A 28 28.09 12.77 14.01
CA ALA A 28 27.18 11.93 14.79
C ALA A 28 27.48 10.42 14.63
N VAL A 29 27.93 10.00 13.43
CA VAL A 29 28.34 8.61 13.15
C VAL A 29 29.85 8.37 13.34
N LYS A 30 30.56 9.27 14.04
CA LYS A 30 31.99 9.16 14.33
C LYS A 30 32.89 9.07 13.08
N LYS A 31 32.53 9.78 12.01
CA LYS A 31 33.27 9.88 10.74
C LYS A 31 33.75 11.33 10.49
N ASP A 32 34.26 12.00 11.51
CA ASP A 32 34.63 13.43 11.45
C ASP A 32 35.58 13.75 10.30
N LYS A 33 36.53 12.85 9.97
CA LYS A 33 37.46 13.01 8.85
C LYS A 33 36.77 13.16 7.49
N ALA A 34 35.52 12.68 7.35
CA ALA A 34 34.74 12.81 6.13
C ALA A 34 34.00 14.15 6.03
N SER A 35 33.97 14.97 7.09
CA SER A 35 33.19 16.23 7.12
C SER A 35 33.60 17.20 6.03
N GLY A 36 34.89 17.40 5.81
CA GLY A 36 35.43 18.27 4.76
C GLY A 36 35.06 17.75 3.35
N PHE A 37 35.17 16.44 3.14
CA PHE A 37 34.81 15.81 1.88
C PHE A 37 33.32 15.95 1.56
N VAL A 38 32.44 15.65 2.52
CA VAL A 38 30.98 15.80 2.36
C VAL A 38 30.61 17.26 2.08
N ASN A 39 31.17 18.20 2.83
CA ASN A 39 30.95 19.63 2.57
C ASN A 39 31.40 20.05 1.17
N GLY A 40 32.61 19.65 0.75
CA GLY A 40 33.18 19.97 -0.55
C GLY A 40 32.32 19.48 -1.70
N ILE A 41 31.92 18.19 -1.64
CA ILE A 41 31.08 17.59 -2.70
C ILE A 41 29.71 18.28 -2.79
N LEU A 42 29.02 18.51 -1.67
CA LEU A 42 27.70 19.12 -1.70
C LEU A 42 27.74 20.57 -2.19
N ARG A 43 28.77 21.33 -1.77
CA ARG A 43 28.97 22.70 -2.26
C ARG A 43 29.33 22.76 -3.76
N SER A 44 30.15 21.82 -4.25
CA SER A 44 30.44 21.70 -5.67
C SER A 44 29.16 21.39 -6.46
N PHE A 45 28.36 20.44 -5.98
CA PHE A 45 27.10 20.07 -6.60
C PHE A 45 26.13 21.25 -6.70
N ILE A 46 26.03 22.08 -5.65
CA ILE A 46 25.22 23.32 -5.66
C ILE A 46 25.77 24.30 -6.68
N ARG A 47 27.09 24.55 -6.70
CA ARG A 47 27.73 25.47 -7.64
C ARG A 47 27.53 25.07 -9.09
N ASP A 48 27.50 23.76 -9.35
CA ASP A 48 27.29 23.20 -10.68
C ASP A 48 25.77 23.16 -11.07
N GLY A 49 24.88 23.77 -10.27
CA GLY A 49 23.45 23.86 -10.55
C GLY A 49 22.65 22.59 -10.21
N CYS A 50 23.15 21.75 -9.30
CA CYS A 50 22.50 20.50 -8.89
C CYS A 50 22.18 19.57 -10.07
N PRO A 51 23.15 19.23 -10.94
CA PRO A 51 22.87 18.47 -12.16
C PRO A 51 22.37 17.06 -11.84
N CYS A 52 21.19 16.70 -12.35
CA CYS A 52 20.70 15.34 -12.37
C CYS A 52 20.88 14.76 -13.78
N ARG A 53 21.95 14.00 -13.98
CA ARG A 53 22.24 13.39 -15.30
C ARG A 53 21.71 11.96 -15.32
N LEU A 54 20.82 11.69 -16.27
CA LEU A 54 20.41 10.32 -16.60
C LEU A 54 21.40 9.70 -17.57
N PRO A 55 21.54 8.37 -17.57
CA PRO A 55 22.21 7.64 -18.65
C PRO A 55 21.56 7.95 -20.00
N ALA A 56 22.23 7.63 -21.10
CA ALA A 56 21.62 7.73 -22.42
C ALA A 56 20.39 6.79 -22.49
N GLU A 57 19.36 7.18 -23.25
CA GLU A 57 18.12 6.37 -23.36
C GLU A 57 18.38 4.96 -23.94
N THR A 58 19.47 4.79 -24.68
CA THR A 58 19.94 3.53 -25.23
C THR A 58 20.75 2.68 -24.24
N ALA A 59 21.11 3.22 -23.08
CA ALA A 59 21.88 2.49 -22.07
C ALA A 59 20.99 1.45 -21.35
N ASP A 60 21.56 0.29 -21.06
CA ASP A 60 20.85 -0.83 -20.41
C ASP A 60 20.29 -0.46 -19.03
N ASP A 61 20.96 0.46 -18.33
CA ASP A 61 20.57 0.92 -16.99
C ASP A 61 19.66 2.16 -16.99
N TYR A 62 19.28 2.69 -18.17
CA TYR A 62 18.48 3.91 -18.25
C TYR A 62 17.18 3.85 -17.46
N LEU A 63 16.38 2.82 -17.66
CA LEU A 63 15.10 2.64 -16.96
C LEU A 63 15.31 2.42 -15.46
N MET A 64 16.33 1.64 -15.11
CA MET A 64 16.67 1.39 -13.71
C MET A 64 17.01 2.69 -12.98
N VAL A 65 17.78 3.57 -13.59
CA VAL A 65 18.19 4.85 -13.00
C VAL A 65 17.06 5.85 -13.02
N LYS A 66 16.39 6.03 -14.17
CA LYS A 66 15.30 7.01 -14.35
C LYS A 66 14.15 6.80 -13.36
N TYR A 67 13.74 5.55 -13.19
CA TYR A 67 12.57 5.21 -12.36
C TYR A 67 12.94 4.60 -11.00
N ALA A 68 14.24 4.55 -10.67
CA ALA A 68 14.76 3.90 -9.45
C ALA A 68 14.16 2.50 -9.23
N CYS A 69 14.04 1.73 -10.32
CA CYS A 69 13.48 0.38 -10.32
C CYS A 69 14.59 -0.64 -10.61
N PRO A 70 14.85 -1.63 -9.73
CA PRO A 70 15.86 -2.65 -9.98
C PRO A 70 15.66 -3.39 -11.30
N GLN A 71 16.75 -3.67 -12.00
CA GLN A 71 16.71 -4.31 -13.32
C GLN A 71 15.93 -5.63 -13.33
N TRP A 72 16.08 -6.44 -12.29
CA TRP A 72 15.38 -7.71 -12.20
C TRP A 72 13.84 -7.59 -12.18
N ILE A 73 13.28 -6.47 -11.67
CA ILE A 73 11.83 -6.20 -11.70
C ILE A 73 11.41 -5.82 -13.13
N ILE A 74 12.21 -4.98 -13.78
CA ILE A 74 11.97 -4.57 -15.17
C ILE A 74 11.99 -5.80 -16.08
N ASP A 75 13.00 -6.66 -15.95
CA ASP A 75 13.15 -7.90 -16.73
C ASP A 75 11.99 -8.87 -16.49
N LEU A 76 11.56 -9.00 -15.24
CA LEU A 76 10.38 -9.80 -14.87
C LEU A 76 9.12 -9.30 -15.57
N TRP A 77 8.88 -8.00 -15.56
CA TRP A 77 7.70 -7.42 -16.22
C TRP A 77 7.79 -7.51 -17.74
N ILE A 78 8.97 -7.31 -18.34
CA ILE A 78 9.17 -7.50 -19.78
C ILE A 78 8.86 -8.94 -20.17
N THR A 79 9.35 -9.90 -19.40
CA THR A 79 9.11 -11.33 -19.66
C THR A 79 7.64 -11.70 -19.49
N SER A 80 6.95 -11.14 -18.49
CA SER A 80 5.55 -11.50 -18.16
C SER A 80 4.52 -10.79 -19.03
N TYR A 81 4.77 -9.53 -19.43
CA TYR A 81 3.75 -8.67 -20.06
C TYR A 81 4.19 -8.08 -21.40
N GLY A 82 5.43 -8.32 -21.82
CA GLY A 82 6.03 -7.65 -22.97
C GLY A 82 6.58 -6.26 -22.64
N ARG A 83 7.44 -5.75 -23.55
CA ARG A 83 8.20 -4.51 -23.32
C ARG A 83 7.29 -3.27 -23.16
N GLU A 84 6.28 -3.14 -23.98
CA GLU A 84 5.38 -1.98 -23.97
C GLU A 84 4.65 -1.83 -22.63
N ARG A 85 4.01 -2.90 -22.16
CA ARG A 85 3.35 -2.94 -20.86
C ARG A 85 4.30 -2.77 -19.69
N ALA A 86 5.50 -3.33 -19.78
CA ALA A 86 6.51 -3.15 -18.74
C ALA A 86 6.94 -1.69 -18.61
N LEU A 87 7.08 -0.95 -19.72
CA LEU A 87 7.37 0.48 -19.70
C LEU A 87 6.25 1.27 -19.05
N GLU A 88 4.99 1.03 -19.41
CA GLU A 88 3.83 1.66 -18.76
C GLU A 88 3.83 1.42 -17.24
N LEU A 89 4.12 0.18 -16.80
CA LEU A 89 4.20 -0.16 -15.38
C LEU A 89 5.31 0.63 -14.67
N VAL A 90 6.51 0.69 -15.27
CA VAL A 90 7.66 1.40 -14.70
C VAL A 90 7.40 2.91 -14.63
N GLU A 91 6.79 3.51 -15.65
CA GLU A 91 6.40 4.92 -15.67
C GLU A 91 5.39 5.27 -14.57
N ASN A 92 4.43 4.37 -14.34
CA ASN A 92 3.43 4.52 -13.30
C ASN A 92 3.96 4.31 -11.86
N LEU A 93 5.21 3.91 -11.67
CA LEU A 93 5.85 3.84 -10.35
C LEU A 93 6.10 5.21 -9.72
N THR A 94 6.05 6.27 -10.50
CA THR A 94 6.32 7.65 -10.05
C THR A 94 5.03 8.34 -9.58
N GLY A 95 5.20 9.36 -8.74
CA GLY A 95 4.11 10.19 -8.25
C GLY A 95 3.34 9.57 -7.06
N ARG A 96 2.46 10.38 -6.49
CA ARG A 96 1.64 9.98 -5.35
C ARG A 96 0.50 9.07 -5.80
N PRO A 97 0.34 7.87 -5.22
CA PRO A 97 -0.78 7.00 -5.55
C PRO A 97 -2.10 7.63 -5.07
N PRO A 98 -3.20 7.45 -5.79
CA PRO A 98 -4.50 7.88 -5.31
C PRO A 98 -4.85 7.15 -4.00
N LEU A 99 -5.44 7.88 -3.07
CA LEU A 99 -5.96 7.31 -1.83
C LEU A 99 -7.40 6.88 -2.06
N ALA A 100 -7.60 5.58 -2.26
CA ALA A 100 -8.92 5.02 -2.43
C ALA A 100 -9.49 4.55 -1.08
N VAL A 101 -10.77 4.81 -0.89
CA VAL A 101 -11.55 4.38 0.28
C VAL A 101 -12.81 3.66 -0.19
N ARG A 102 -13.35 2.83 0.69
CA ARG A 102 -14.64 2.19 0.51
C ARG A 102 -15.63 2.73 1.53
N VAL A 103 -16.79 3.12 1.04
CA VAL A 103 -17.94 3.53 1.85
C VAL A 103 -18.48 2.33 2.62
N ASN A 104 -18.71 2.48 3.90
CA ASN A 104 -19.38 1.47 4.71
C ASN A 104 -20.90 1.53 4.47
N SER A 105 -21.39 0.71 3.56
CA SER A 105 -22.78 0.66 3.16
C SER A 105 -23.74 0.23 4.27
N CYS A 106 -23.25 -0.36 5.36
CA CYS A 106 -24.04 -0.68 6.54
C CYS A 106 -24.34 0.56 7.43
N LYS A 107 -23.64 1.67 7.20
CA LYS A 107 -23.79 2.90 8.03
C LYS A 107 -24.20 4.14 7.25
N THR A 108 -23.83 4.24 5.98
CA THR A 108 -24.02 5.47 5.20
C THR A 108 -24.08 5.16 3.69
N THR A 109 -24.50 6.16 2.92
CA THR A 109 -24.42 6.12 1.46
C THR A 109 -23.19 6.86 0.96
N ARG A 110 -22.83 6.65 -0.29
CA ARG A 110 -21.69 7.35 -0.93
C ARG A 110 -21.93 8.86 -0.96
N GLU A 111 -23.13 9.30 -1.26
CA GLU A 111 -23.54 10.69 -1.35
C GLU A 111 -23.44 11.37 0.02
N ALA A 112 -23.98 10.75 1.07
CA ALA A 112 -23.92 11.27 2.45
C ALA A 112 -22.48 11.36 2.97
N LEU A 113 -21.63 10.37 2.66
CA LEU A 113 -20.20 10.42 3.00
C LEU A 113 -19.49 11.54 2.23
N THR A 114 -19.79 11.74 0.95
CA THR A 114 -19.19 12.78 0.12
C THR A 114 -19.46 14.18 0.71
N GLU A 115 -20.69 14.47 1.09
CA GLU A 115 -21.03 15.76 1.72
C GLU A 115 -20.32 15.93 3.09
N ARG A 116 -20.29 14.88 3.89
CA ARG A 116 -19.60 14.94 5.19
C ARG A 116 -18.09 15.15 5.04
N LEU A 117 -17.43 14.47 4.11
CA LEU A 117 -16.01 14.67 3.81
C LEU A 117 -15.72 16.08 3.29
N LYS A 118 -16.62 16.66 2.52
CA LYS A 118 -16.51 18.04 2.06
C LYS A 118 -16.60 19.04 3.23
N GLU A 119 -17.49 18.82 4.20
CA GLU A 119 -17.54 19.59 5.45
C GLU A 119 -16.25 19.48 6.28
N GLU A 120 -15.58 18.33 6.22
CA GLU A 120 -14.27 18.06 6.83
C GLU A 120 -13.09 18.62 5.98
N GLY A 121 -13.36 19.29 4.86
CA GLY A 121 -12.36 19.89 3.98
C GLY A 121 -11.65 18.90 3.06
N VAL A 122 -12.25 17.73 2.83
CA VAL A 122 -11.70 16.67 1.96
C VAL A 122 -12.48 16.61 0.65
N GLU A 123 -11.75 16.76 -0.46
CA GLU A 123 -12.32 16.59 -1.80
C GLU A 123 -12.37 15.10 -2.18
N THR A 124 -13.47 14.67 -2.77
CA THR A 124 -13.68 13.28 -3.21
C THR A 124 -13.96 13.21 -4.69
N LYS A 125 -13.61 12.07 -5.31
CA LYS A 125 -14.02 11.72 -6.67
C LYS A 125 -14.57 10.29 -6.69
N GLU A 126 -15.64 10.11 -7.42
CA GLU A 126 -16.20 8.79 -7.70
C GLU A 126 -15.27 7.96 -8.59
N VAL A 127 -15.37 6.64 -8.44
CA VAL A 127 -14.61 5.69 -9.25
C VAL A 127 -15.58 4.96 -10.19
N PRO A 128 -15.48 5.16 -11.51
CA PRO A 128 -16.33 4.46 -12.45
C PRO A 128 -16.24 2.94 -12.30
N GLY A 129 -17.38 2.26 -12.26
CA GLY A 129 -17.46 0.80 -12.15
C GLY A 129 -17.23 0.22 -10.75
N VAL A 130 -16.98 1.05 -9.71
CA VAL A 130 -16.88 0.59 -8.32
C VAL A 130 -17.74 1.47 -7.43
N GLU A 131 -19.01 1.11 -7.31
CA GLU A 131 -20.08 1.93 -6.73
C GLU A 131 -19.78 2.48 -5.34
N GLN A 132 -19.17 1.67 -4.46
CA GLN A 132 -18.87 2.07 -3.08
C GLN A 132 -17.46 2.67 -2.92
N ALA A 133 -16.75 2.95 -4.01
CA ALA A 133 -15.41 3.53 -3.97
C ALA A 133 -15.43 5.05 -4.14
N LEU A 134 -14.60 5.71 -3.34
CA LEU A 134 -14.22 7.12 -3.53
C LEU A 134 -12.68 7.22 -3.53
N THR A 135 -12.15 8.18 -4.27
CA THR A 135 -10.77 8.64 -4.10
C THR A 135 -10.76 9.95 -3.35
N LEU A 136 -9.83 10.08 -2.39
CA LEU A 136 -9.69 11.28 -1.57
C LEU A 136 -8.51 12.13 -2.04
N GLU A 137 -8.72 13.44 -2.14
CA GLU A 137 -7.68 14.42 -2.45
C GLU A 137 -7.45 15.33 -1.23
N ARG A 138 -6.17 15.60 -0.90
CA ARG A 138 -5.75 16.51 0.17
C ARG A 138 -6.33 16.21 1.56
N SER A 139 -6.53 14.94 1.86
CA SER A 139 -7.21 14.49 3.08
C SER A 139 -6.45 14.69 4.40
N GLY A 140 -5.16 15.09 4.37
CA GLY A 140 -4.35 15.11 5.60
C GLY A 140 -4.21 13.72 6.24
N SER A 141 -4.28 13.64 7.57
CA SER A 141 -4.34 12.38 8.32
C SER A 141 -5.76 11.83 8.31
N ILE A 142 -5.96 10.66 7.74
CA ILE A 142 -7.27 10.00 7.67
C ILE A 142 -7.82 9.70 9.06
N GLU A 143 -6.95 9.32 9.98
CA GLU A 143 -7.33 8.97 11.35
C GLU A 143 -7.90 10.15 12.14
N SER A 144 -7.64 11.39 11.71
CA SER A 144 -8.18 12.59 12.36
C SER A 144 -9.58 12.98 11.89
N LEU A 145 -10.06 12.41 10.78
CA LEU A 145 -11.40 12.67 10.25
C LEU A 145 -12.47 12.04 11.15
N SER A 146 -13.49 12.79 11.51
CA SER A 146 -14.60 12.27 12.32
C SER A 146 -15.37 11.18 11.55
N SER A 147 -15.55 11.35 10.24
CA SER A 147 -16.14 10.34 9.37
C SER A 147 -15.39 9.01 9.37
N PHE A 148 -14.06 9.02 9.51
CA PHE A 148 -13.27 7.79 9.66
C PHE A 148 -13.46 7.19 11.07
N GLN A 149 -13.38 7.99 12.12
CA GLN A 149 -13.54 7.54 13.51
C GLN A 149 -14.92 6.92 13.76
N ASP A 150 -15.96 7.50 13.16
CA ASP A 150 -17.35 6.99 13.22
C ASP A 150 -17.56 5.74 12.35
N GLY A 151 -16.54 5.34 11.57
CA GLY A 151 -16.57 4.13 10.78
C GLY A 151 -17.45 4.20 9.53
N PHE A 152 -17.58 5.37 8.91
CA PHE A 152 -18.34 5.53 7.68
C PHE A 152 -17.58 5.07 6.44
N PHE A 153 -16.27 4.86 6.55
CA PHE A 153 -15.44 4.31 5.49
C PHE A 153 -14.19 3.63 6.04
N HIS A 154 -13.53 2.87 5.17
CA HIS A 154 -12.18 2.37 5.39
C HIS A 154 -11.31 2.55 4.16
N VAL A 155 -9.99 2.62 4.39
CA VAL A 155 -9.01 2.73 3.29
C VAL A 155 -8.85 1.37 2.63
N GLN A 156 -9.10 1.29 1.32
CA GLN A 156 -8.94 0.07 0.56
C GLN A 156 -8.65 0.35 -0.91
N ASP A 157 -7.71 -0.42 -1.47
CA ASP A 157 -7.39 -0.38 -2.90
C ASP A 157 -8.56 -0.86 -3.78
N LEU A 158 -8.72 -0.25 -4.94
CA LEU A 158 -9.79 -0.60 -5.88
C LEU A 158 -9.75 -2.08 -6.31
N ALA A 159 -8.54 -2.60 -6.59
CA ALA A 159 -8.39 -4.02 -6.94
C ALA A 159 -8.86 -4.95 -5.81
N SER A 160 -8.65 -4.57 -4.55
CA SER A 160 -9.15 -5.32 -3.39
C SER A 160 -10.67 -5.26 -3.27
N GLN A 161 -11.29 -4.12 -3.60
CA GLN A 161 -12.75 -3.99 -3.63
C GLN A 161 -13.36 -4.86 -4.74
N LEU A 162 -12.79 -4.82 -5.95
CA LEU A 162 -13.21 -5.66 -7.08
C LEU A 162 -13.06 -7.15 -6.80
N CYS A 163 -12.00 -7.56 -6.11
CA CYS A 163 -11.80 -8.95 -5.67
C CYS A 163 -12.97 -9.43 -4.79
N CYS A 164 -13.40 -8.62 -3.82
CA CYS A 164 -14.54 -8.96 -2.97
C CYS A 164 -15.87 -8.96 -3.74
N GLN A 165 -16.04 -8.03 -4.70
CA GLN A 165 -17.21 -8.03 -5.59
C GLN A 165 -17.27 -9.30 -6.47
N ALA A 166 -16.14 -9.75 -6.99
CA ALA A 166 -16.05 -10.99 -7.77
C ALA A 166 -16.41 -12.22 -6.92
N LEU A 167 -16.00 -12.27 -5.65
CA LEU A 167 -16.41 -13.31 -4.73
C LEU A 167 -17.90 -13.25 -4.42
N SER A 168 -18.48 -12.04 -4.38
CA SER A 168 -19.91 -11.78 -4.24
C SER A 168 -20.58 -12.53 -3.06
N PRO A 169 -20.09 -12.39 -1.82
CA PRO A 169 -20.72 -13.03 -0.68
C PRO A 169 -22.13 -12.43 -0.45
N LYS A 170 -23.06 -13.25 0.07
CA LYS A 170 -24.47 -12.90 0.27
C LYS A 170 -24.83 -12.88 1.76
N PRO A 171 -25.86 -12.13 2.15
CA PRO A 171 -26.41 -12.20 3.50
C PRO A 171 -26.77 -13.64 3.90
N GLY A 172 -26.40 -14.05 5.10
CA GLY A 172 -26.66 -15.37 5.67
C GLY A 172 -25.64 -16.45 5.31
N GLU A 173 -24.72 -16.21 4.37
CA GLU A 173 -23.66 -17.17 4.02
C GLU A 173 -22.61 -17.32 5.12
N ARG A 174 -21.92 -18.46 5.12
CA ARG A 174 -20.69 -18.72 5.87
C ARG A 174 -19.49 -18.48 4.98
N VAL A 175 -18.68 -17.46 5.31
CA VAL A 175 -17.54 -17.01 4.52
C VAL A 175 -16.25 -17.09 5.33
N TYR A 176 -15.17 -17.52 4.67
CA TYR A 176 -13.83 -17.58 5.25
C TYR A 176 -12.88 -16.63 4.54
N ASP A 177 -12.12 -15.84 5.31
CA ASP A 177 -10.96 -15.06 4.85
C ASP A 177 -9.70 -15.63 5.51
N VAL A 178 -8.91 -16.39 4.78
CA VAL A 178 -7.85 -17.22 5.37
C VAL A 178 -6.53 -16.49 5.61
N CYS A 179 -6.34 -15.31 4.99
CA CYS A 179 -5.16 -14.44 5.17
C CYS A 179 -5.61 -12.98 5.30
N ALA A 180 -6.44 -12.69 6.30
CA ALA A 180 -7.32 -11.53 6.33
C ALA A 180 -6.66 -10.18 6.61
N ALA A 181 -5.52 -10.13 7.31
CA ALA A 181 -4.97 -8.87 7.80
C ALA A 181 -4.46 -7.93 6.69
N PRO A 182 -4.72 -6.64 6.83
CA PRO A 182 -5.24 -5.90 7.99
C PRO A 182 -6.78 -5.84 8.12
N GLY A 183 -7.54 -6.56 7.31
CA GLY A 183 -8.99 -6.67 7.40
C GLY A 183 -9.77 -6.00 6.27
N GLY A 184 -9.12 -5.27 5.35
CA GLY A 184 -9.83 -4.52 4.31
C GLY A 184 -10.80 -5.37 3.49
N LYS A 185 -10.40 -6.57 3.02
CA LYS A 185 -11.27 -7.48 2.27
C LYS A 185 -12.35 -8.08 3.17
N THR A 186 -12.01 -8.47 4.40
CA THR A 186 -12.96 -8.91 5.44
C THR A 186 -14.09 -7.88 5.63
N PHE A 187 -13.74 -6.60 5.79
CA PHE A 187 -14.76 -5.55 6.02
C PHE A 187 -15.67 -5.38 4.80
N THR A 188 -15.09 -5.38 3.59
CA THR A 188 -15.85 -5.33 2.35
C THR A 188 -16.81 -6.51 2.20
N MET A 189 -16.36 -7.72 2.55
CA MET A 189 -17.23 -8.91 2.52
C MET A 189 -18.36 -8.79 3.54
N ALA A 190 -18.08 -8.34 4.76
CA ALA A 190 -19.11 -8.11 5.78
C ALA A 190 -20.17 -7.08 5.34
N GLU A 191 -19.74 -6.02 4.64
CA GLU A 191 -20.65 -5.02 4.06
C GLU A 191 -21.50 -5.61 2.93
N LEU A 192 -20.92 -6.43 2.03
CA LEU A 192 -21.64 -7.13 0.97
C LEU A 192 -22.65 -8.15 1.52
N MET A 193 -22.34 -8.73 2.67
CA MET A 193 -23.25 -9.61 3.42
C MET A 193 -24.29 -8.83 4.24
N GLU A 194 -24.36 -7.51 4.13
CA GLU A 194 -25.27 -6.67 4.93
C GLU A 194 -25.12 -6.91 6.44
N ASN A 195 -23.88 -7.26 6.87
CA ASN A 195 -23.55 -7.62 8.25
C ASN A 195 -24.41 -8.79 8.81
N GLN A 196 -24.77 -9.77 7.96
CA GLN A 196 -25.58 -10.94 8.30
C GLN A 196 -24.87 -12.23 7.84
N GLY A 197 -24.95 -13.30 8.66
CA GLY A 197 -24.30 -14.60 8.41
C GLY A 197 -23.09 -14.83 9.32
N GLU A 198 -22.09 -15.56 8.82
CA GLU A 198 -20.86 -15.89 9.55
C GLU A 198 -19.64 -15.52 8.70
N LEU A 199 -18.80 -14.61 9.16
CA LEU A 199 -17.54 -14.27 8.51
C LEU A 199 -16.36 -14.54 9.46
N SER A 200 -15.69 -15.67 9.27
CA SER A 200 -14.48 -16.02 10.02
C SER A 200 -13.24 -15.56 9.26
N SER A 201 -12.43 -14.76 9.94
CA SER A 201 -11.24 -14.11 9.38
C SER A 201 -10.00 -14.53 10.14
N PHE A 202 -8.99 -15.02 9.43
CA PHE A 202 -7.81 -15.62 10.03
C PHE A 202 -6.54 -14.86 9.64
N ASP A 203 -5.59 -14.79 10.55
CA ASP A 203 -4.20 -14.45 10.27
C ASP A 203 -3.29 -15.18 11.25
N LEU A 204 -2.05 -15.46 10.83
CA LEU A 204 -1.04 -16.15 11.63
C LEU A 204 -0.61 -15.34 12.86
N TYR A 205 -0.62 -14.00 12.77
CA TYR A 205 -0.01 -13.13 13.77
C TYR A 205 -1.04 -12.46 14.68
N PRO A 206 -0.93 -12.62 16.04
CA PRO A 206 -1.89 -12.04 17.00
C PRO A 206 -2.08 -10.52 16.83
N ALA A 207 -0.99 -9.79 16.57
CA ALA A 207 -1.05 -8.34 16.37
C ALA A 207 -1.91 -7.95 15.15
N LYS A 208 -1.87 -8.76 14.09
CA LYS A 208 -2.67 -8.56 12.89
C LYS A 208 -4.14 -8.88 13.12
N VAL A 209 -4.43 -9.98 13.83
CA VAL A 209 -5.81 -10.33 14.23
C VAL A 209 -6.44 -9.19 15.04
N LYS A 210 -5.66 -8.57 15.96
CA LYS A 210 -6.13 -7.41 16.72
C LYS A 210 -6.50 -6.21 15.83
N LEU A 211 -5.78 -5.98 14.73
CA LEU A 211 -6.13 -4.93 13.76
C LEU A 211 -7.49 -5.21 13.10
N ILE A 212 -7.76 -6.46 12.71
CA ILE A 212 -9.05 -6.86 12.14
C ILE A 212 -10.17 -6.62 13.15
N GLN A 213 -9.99 -7.04 14.39
CA GLN A 213 -10.98 -6.86 15.46
C GLN A 213 -11.28 -5.37 15.73
N GLN A 214 -10.24 -4.54 15.79
CA GLN A 214 -10.39 -3.10 16.00
C GLN A 214 -11.09 -2.44 14.81
N GLY A 215 -10.74 -2.80 13.57
CA GLY A 215 -11.39 -2.32 12.36
C GLY A 215 -12.87 -2.70 12.30
N ALA A 216 -13.19 -3.97 12.53
CA ALA A 216 -14.57 -4.45 12.56
C ALA A 216 -15.41 -3.72 13.62
N LYS A 217 -14.86 -3.51 14.82
CA LYS A 217 -15.52 -2.74 15.90
C LYS A 217 -15.79 -1.29 15.47
N ARG A 218 -14.81 -0.60 14.90
CA ARG A 218 -14.95 0.78 14.42
C ARG A 218 -16.03 0.89 13.33
N LEU A 219 -16.02 -0.05 12.39
CA LEU A 219 -16.98 -0.11 11.29
C LEU A 219 -18.37 -0.62 11.71
N GLY A 220 -18.53 -1.20 12.90
CA GLY A 220 -19.79 -1.77 13.39
C GLY A 220 -20.16 -3.11 12.74
N LEU A 221 -19.18 -3.87 12.27
CA LEU A 221 -19.36 -5.13 11.54
C LEU A 221 -19.32 -6.30 12.54
N SER A 222 -20.48 -6.65 13.11
CA SER A 222 -20.61 -7.67 14.14
C SER A 222 -20.47 -9.12 13.63
N VAL A 223 -20.67 -9.34 12.34
CA VAL A 223 -20.54 -10.66 11.69
C VAL A 223 -19.09 -11.16 11.65
N VAL A 224 -18.12 -10.23 11.80
CA VAL A 224 -16.69 -10.55 11.69
C VAL A 224 -16.17 -11.24 12.96
N ASN A 225 -15.70 -12.48 12.82
CA ASN A 225 -15.05 -13.26 13.86
C ASN A 225 -13.58 -13.49 13.50
N ALA A 226 -12.69 -12.62 14.02
CA ALA A 226 -11.25 -12.70 13.71
C ALA A 226 -10.50 -13.53 14.76
N ARG A 227 -9.74 -14.55 14.29
CA ARG A 227 -8.99 -15.50 15.12
C ARG A 227 -7.61 -15.76 14.54
N ILE A 228 -6.69 -16.21 15.42
CA ILE A 228 -5.38 -16.69 15.00
C ILE A 228 -5.56 -18.08 14.37
N ARG A 229 -4.98 -18.27 13.17
CA ARG A 229 -4.93 -19.57 12.51
C ARG A 229 -3.78 -19.59 11.52
N ASP A 230 -3.02 -20.68 11.49
CA ASP A 230 -2.09 -20.98 10.41
C ASP A 230 -2.85 -21.69 9.29
N ALA A 231 -3.01 -21.01 8.15
CA ALA A 231 -3.74 -21.56 7.01
C ALA A 231 -2.95 -22.65 6.27
N ALA A 232 -1.61 -22.63 6.36
CA ALA A 232 -0.74 -23.65 5.76
C ALA A 232 -0.70 -24.95 6.60
N HIS A 233 -0.96 -24.86 7.90
CA HIS A 233 -0.93 -26.00 8.83
C HIS A 233 -2.15 -25.96 9.76
N PRO A 234 -3.36 -26.20 9.25
CA PRO A 234 -4.57 -26.08 10.05
C PRO A 234 -4.66 -27.20 11.08
N GLU A 235 -4.77 -26.85 12.36
CA GLU A 235 -4.96 -27.82 13.46
C GLU A 235 -6.40 -28.31 13.56
N GLU A 236 -7.37 -27.50 13.11
CA GLU A 236 -8.79 -27.80 13.19
C GLU A 236 -9.44 -27.83 11.80
N THR A 237 -10.37 -28.76 11.61
CA THR A 237 -11.25 -28.76 10.44
C THR A 237 -12.35 -27.72 10.63
N LEU A 238 -12.51 -26.84 9.65
CA LEU A 238 -13.62 -25.88 9.62
C LEU A 238 -14.87 -26.53 9.03
N PRO A 239 -16.07 -26.15 9.48
CA PRO A 239 -17.30 -26.51 8.79
C PRO A 239 -17.25 -26.06 7.32
N PRO A 240 -17.97 -26.73 6.41
CA PRO A 240 -18.08 -26.26 5.03
C PRO A 240 -18.55 -24.79 4.96
N GLY A 241 -17.85 -23.98 4.17
CA GLY A 241 -18.20 -22.59 3.90
C GLY A 241 -18.83 -22.45 2.52
N ASP A 242 -19.70 -21.47 2.38
CA ASP A 242 -20.28 -21.12 1.07
C ASP A 242 -19.24 -20.45 0.18
N LYS A 243 -18.32 -19.67 0.80
CA LYS A 243 -17.26 -18.96 0.10
C LYS A 243 -15.97 -18.89 0.91
N VAL A 244 -14.84 -18.92 0.20
CA VAL A 244 -13.50 -18.81 0.79
C VAL A 244 -12.70 -17.80 0.00
N LEU A 245 -12.12 -16.83 0.69
CA LEU A 245 -11.14 -15.89 0.15
C LEU A 245 -9.74 -16.30 0.58
N CYS A 246 -8.87 -16.55 -0.40
CA CYS A 246 -7.45 -16.87 -0.21
C CYS A 246 -6.59 -15.72 -0.74
N ASP A 247 -6.49 -14.61 0.01
CA ASP A 247 -5.57 -13.49 -0.31
C ASP A 247 -4.19 -13.78 0.28
N VAL A 248 -3.52 -14.76 -0.30
CA VAL A 248 -2.28 -15.34 0.20
C VAL A 248 -1.09 -14.40 0.14
N PRO A 249 -0.03 -14.59 0.97
CA PRO A 249 1.17 -13.77 0.92
C PRO A 249 1.78 -13.71 -0.48
N CYS A 250 2.15 -12.51 -0.94
CA CYS A 250 2.71 -12.29 -2.26
C CYS A 250 3.97 -11.42 -2.24
N SER A 251 4.59 -11.22 -3.41
CA SER A 251 5.77 -10.34 -3.57
C SER A 251 5.52 -8.89 -3.18
N GLY A 252 4.30 -8.41 -3.37
CA GLY A 252 3.91 -7.02 -3.19
C GLY A 252 4.29 -6.13 -4.37
N LEU A 253 4.78 -6.66 -5.50
CA LEU A 253 5.21 -5.85 -6.65
C LEU A 253 4.09 -4.96 -7.21
N GLY A 254 2.82 -5.36 -7.06
CA GLY A 254 1.67 -4.56 -7.48
C GLY A 254 1.43 -3.29 -6.65
N ILE A 255 2.08 -3.15 -5.49
CA ILE A 255 1.91 -1.98 -4.60
C ILE A 255 3.20 -1.16 -4.42
N ILE A 256 4.18 -1.31 -5.31
CA ILE A 256 5.47 -0.57 -5.25
C ILE A 256 5.24 0.94 -5.21
N ARG A 257 4.26 1.47 -5.94
CA ARG A 257 3.95 2.90 -5.92
C ARG A 257 3.58 3.42 -4.53
N ARG A 258 2.94 2.59 -3.70
CA ARG A 258 2.55 2.91 -2.31
C ARG A 258 3.63 2.57 -1.29
N LYS A 259 4.39 1.50 -1.57
CA LYS A 259 5.46 0.97 -0.71
C LYS A 259 6.75 0.83 -1.51
N PRO A 260 7.44 1.97 -1.80
CA PRO A 260 8.61 1.97 -2.67
C PRO A 260 9.77 1.11 -2.14
N GLU A 261 9.81 0.81 -0.84
CA GLU A 261 10.79 -0.08 -0.21
C GLU A 261 10.72 -1.52 -0.75
N ILE A 262 9.61 -1.94 -1.34
CA ILE A 262 9.46 -3.26 -1.98
C ILE A 262 10.47 -3.45 -3.11
N ARG A 263 10.88 -2.38 -3.80
CA ARG A 263 11.91 -2.43 -4.84
C ARG A 263 13.24 -3.03 -4.37
N TYR A 264 13.54 -2.87 -3.08
CA TYR A 264 14.80 -3.31 -2.49
C TYR A 264 14.74 -4.70 -1.86
N LYS A 265 13.63 -5.42 -2.02
CA LYS A 265 13.53 -6.82 -1.62
C LYS A 265 14.42 -7.70 -2.49
N ASN A 266 14.92 -8.78 -1.89
CA ASN A 266 15.73 -9.76 -2.63
C ASN A 266 14.85 -10.54 -3.62
N LYS A 267 15.32 -10.72 -4.85
CA LYS A 267 14.66 -11.53 -5.88
C LYS A 267 14.35 -12.96 -5.40
N ASN A 268 15.25 -13.55 -4.61
CA ASN A 268 15.13 -14.93 -4.13
C ASN A 268 13.87 -15.17 -3.27
N MET A 269 13.24 -14.10 -2.73
CA MET A 269 11.95 -14.23 -2.06
C MET A 269 10.84 -14.79 -2.96
N LEU A 270 10.96 -14.59 -4.27
CA LEU A 270 9.97 -15.08 -5.22
C LEU A 270 9.98 -16.61 -5.33
N ASP A 271 11.10 -17.26 -5.02
CA ASP A 271 11.29 -18.71 -5.21
C ASP A 271 10.49 -19.53 -4.15
N SER A 272 10.31 -18.98 -2.95
CA SER A 272 9.60 -19.65 -1.85
C SER A 272 8.09 -19.38 -1.82
N LEU A 273 7.63 -18.29 -2.44
CA LEU A 273 6.23 -17.87 -2.39
C LEU A 273 5.26 -18.85 -3.02
N PRO A 274 5.51 -19.45 -4.21
CA PRO A 274 4.56 -20.36 -4.84
C PRO A 274 4.25 -21.59 -3.97
N ASN A 275 5.25 -22.16 -3.32
CA ASN A 275 5.06 -23.31 -2.42
C ASN A 275 4.20 -22.93 -1.21
N LEU A 276 4.46 -21.78 -0.58
CA LEU A 276 3.66 -21.29 0.53
C LEU A 276 2.21 -21.01 0.10
N GLN A 277 2.02 -20.36 -1.05
CA GLN A 277 0.69 -20.04 -1.59
C GLN A 277 -0.13 -21.31 -1.91
N TYR A 278 0.55 -22.37 -2.37
CA TYR A 278 -0.10 -23.65 -2.64
C TYR A 278 -0.48 -24.42 -1.37
N LEU A 279 0.29 -24.25 -0.29
CA LEU A 279 0.01 -24.92 1.00
C LEU A 279 -1.16 -24.24 1.75
N ILE A 280 -1.38 -22.96 1.51
CA ILE A 280 -2.51 -22.20 2.08
C ILE A 280 -3.80 -22.51 1.30
#